data_56f7cac5ba3550a9f6a4bd3cb0545f43
#
_entry.id   56f7cac5ba3550a9f6a4bd3cb0545f43
#
_cell.length_a   1.000
_cell.length_b   1.000
_cell.length_c   1.000
_cell.angle_alpha   90.00
_cell.angle_beta   90.00
_cell.angle_gamma   90.00
#
_symmetry.space_group_name_H-M   'P 1'
#
loop_
_entity.id
_entity.type
_entity.pdbx_description
1 polymer ?
#
loop_
_entity_poly.entity_id
_entity_poly.type
_entity_poly.pdbx_seq_one_letter_code
_entity_poly.pdbx_strand_id
1 'polypeptide(L)'
;YIPLGGNHVTISRNIVNLLIVWMLTGMWHGAAWNFIVWGIYYGVVLVLEKYVWGAIVDRWPSVLQHIYALVLVLVGWVFFFSPSLGAALRYLFAMVGGGAGFASKEVFFVILTHWLFYLLAVIGSTTLGSRMLRAILNVSENHTVRTVITLVVFFGMLVISVAYLIADTYNPFLYFRF
;
A
#
# COMPACT_ATOMS: atom_id res chain seq x y z
N TYR A 1 17.58 6.96 -10.34
CA TYR A 1 18.12 7.62 -9.17
C TYR A 1 19.65 7.55 -9.12
N ILE A 2 20.23 6.35 -9.22
CA ILE A 2 21.70 6.16 -9.22
C ILE A 2 22.42 6.96 -10.33
N PRO A 3 21.97 6.96 -11.60
CA PRO A 3 22.59 7.73 -12.67
C PRO A 3 22.57 9.26 -12.44
N LEU A 4 21.68 9.74 -11.58
CA LEU A 4 21.59 11.17 -11.20
C LEU A 4 22.55 11.53 -10.04
N GLY A 5 23.35 10.58 -9.56
CA GLY A 5 24.30 10.71 -8.46
C GLY A 5 23.80 10.22 -7.11
N GLY A 6 22.57 9.70 -7.03
CA GLY A 6 22.00 9.06 -5.83
C GLY A 6 22.09 9.96 -4.59
N ASN A 7 22.65 9.42 -3.50
CA ASN A 7 22.88 10.14 -2.24
C ASN A 7 24.26 10.86 -2.18
N HIS A 8 25.10 10.70 -3.21
CA HIS A 8 26.46 11.23 -3.22
C HIS A 8 26.56 12.64 -3.86
N VAL A 9 25.50 13.44 -3.72
CA VAL A 9 25.38 14.79 -4.25
C VAL A 9 24.96 15.77 -3.16
N THR A 10 25.02 17.07 -3.46
CA THR A 10 24.54 18.11 -2.54
C THR A 10 23.05 17.89 -2.17
N ILE A 11 22.65 18.35 -1.00
CA ILE A 11 21.26 18.19 -0.50
C ILE A 11 20.25 18.71 -1.53
N SER A 12 20.46 19.92 -2.08
CA SER A 12 19.55 20.51 -3.07
C SER A 12 19.41 19.62 -4.31
N ARG A 13 20.53 19.06 -4.81
CA ARG A 13 20.50 18.15 -5.96
C ARG A 13 19.83 16.83 -5.62
N ASN A 14 20.00 16.31 -4.40
CA ASN A 14 19.34 15.09 -3.95
C ASN A 14 17.82 15.28 -3.87
N ILE A 15 17.34 16.42 -3.37
CA ILE A 15 15.92 16.77 -3.35
C ILE A 15 15.35 16.76 -4.78
N VAL A 16 16.01 17.46 -5.71
CA VAL A 16 15.59 17.50 -7.12
C VAL A 16 15.58 16.10 -7.73
N ASN A 17 16.61 15.28 -7.47
CA ASN A 17 16.69 13.92 -7.97
C ASN A 17 15.51 13.06 -7.46
N LEU A 18 15.18 13.17 -6.18
CA LEU A 18 14.03 12.44 -5.58
C LEU A 18 12.72 12.87 -6.24
N LEU A 19 12.49 14.18 -6.36
CA LEU A 19 11.25 14.69 -6.97
C LEU A 19 11.11 14.28 -8.44
N ILE A 20 12.20 14.34 -9.22
CA ILE A 20 12.21 13.91 -10.62
C ILE A 20 11.87 12.41 -10.72
N VAL A 21 12.54 11.57 -9.93
CA VAL A 21 12.33 10.12 -9.99
C VAL A 21 10.88 9.76 -9.63
N TRP A 22 10.34 10.36 -8.57
CA TRP A 22 8.97 10.08 -8.15
C TRP A 22 7.93 10.66 -9.11
N MET A 23 8.17 11.84 -9.67
CA MET A 23 7.31 12.38 -10.73
C MET A 23 7.29 11.46 -11.96
N LEU A 24 8.45 11.00 -12.42
CA LEU A 24 8.55 10.04 -13.54
C LEU A 24 7.90 8.70 -13.20
N THR A 25 8.00 8.23 -11.96
CA THR A 25 7.29 7.04 -11.49
C THR A 25 5.78 7.24 -11.60
N GLY A 26 5.27 8.40 -11.19
CA GLY A 26 3.86 8.74 -11.38
C GLY A 26 3.44 8.75 -12.85
N MET A 27 4.22 9.38 -13.69
CA MET A 27 3.97 9.41 -15.16
C MET A 27 4.01 8.02 -15.80
N TRP A 28 4.85 7.13 -15.29
CA TRP A 28 4.92 5.75 -15.76
C TRP A 28 3.63 4.96 -15.46
N HIS A 29 2.93 5.28 -14.38
CA HIS A 29 1.66 4.67 -14.02
C HIS A 29 0.47 5.16 -14.89
N GLY A 30 0.60 6.30 -15.55
CA GLY A 30 -0.41 6.81 -16.46
C GLY A 30 -0.27 8.31 -16.73
N ALA A 31 -0.90 8.76 -17.83
CA ALA A 31 -0.83 10.16 -18.28
C ALA A 31 -1.78 11.11 -17.50
N ALA A 32 -2.59 10.59 -16.58
CA ALA A 32 -3.55 11.38 -15.83
C ALA A 32 -2.88 12.14 -14.67
N TRP A 33 -3.36 13.34 -14.38
CA TRP A 33 -2.79 14.22 -13.36
C TRP A 33 -2.78 13.62 -11.95
N ASN A 34 -3.72 12.75 -11.62
CA ASN A 34 -3.74 12.07 -10.33
C ASN A 34 -2.50 11.19 -10.10
N PHE A 35 -1.96 10.52 -11.13
CA PHE A 35 -0.73 9.74 -11.01
C PHE A 35 0.50 10.62 -10.83
N ILE A 36 0.56 11.77 -11.55
CA ILE A 36 1.65 12.72 -11.39
C ILE A 36 1.65 13.30 -9.97
N VAL A 37 0.47 13.71 -9.48
CA VAL A 37 0.33 14.24 -8.11
C VAL A 37 0.65 13.16 -7.07
N TRP A 38 0.24 11.91 -7.29
CA TRP A 38 0.62 10.78 -6.45
C TRP A 38 2.15 10.61 -6.37
N GLY A 39 2.84 10.64 -7.50
CA GLY A 39 4.29 10.56 -7.53
C GLY A 39 4.96 11.74 -6.81
N ILE A 40 4.53 12.97 -7.08
CA ILE A 40 5.05 14.16 -6.39
C ILE A 40 4.77 14.09 -4.89
N TYR A 41 3.59 13.64 -4.47
CA TYR A 41 3.23 13.45 -3.07
C TYR A 41 4.26 12.57 -2.34
N TYR A 42 4.57 11.39 -2.87
CA TYR A 42 5.58 10.52 -2.25
C TYR A 42 6.99 11.11 -2.34
N GLY A 43 7.33 11.78 -3.43
CA GLY A 43 8.61 12.48 -3.55
C GLY A 43 8.77 13.54 -2.46
N VAL A 44 7.74 14.34 -2.21
CA VAL A 44 7.72 15.36 -1.14
C VAL A 44 7.79 14.72 0.24
N VAL A 45 6.98 13.69 0.51
CA VAL A 45 7.00 12.98 1.79
C VAL A 45 8.40 12.45 2.09
N LEU A 46 9.05 11.78 1.14
CA LEU A 46 10.41 11.24 1.32
C LEU A 46 11.46 12.33 1.55
N VAL A 47 11.35 13.47 0.87
CA VAL A 47 12.23 14.61 1.11
C VAL A 47 12.05 15.14 2.53
N LEU A 48 10.81 15.30 2.95
CA LEU A 48 10.49 15.81 4.29
C LEU A 48 10.91 14.82 5.38
N GLU A 49 10.68 13.52 5.21
CA GLU A 49 11.20 12.52 6.14
C GLU A 49 12.72 12.54 6.21
N LYS A 50 13.38 12.59 5.08
CA LYS A 50 14.85 12.53 5.03
C LYS A 50 15.52 13.76 5.65
N TYR A 51 14.96 14.96 5.48
CA TYR A 51 15.65 16.20 5.81
C TYR A 51 14.99 17.05 6.88
N VAL A 52 13.73 16.77 7.24
CA VAL A 52 12.99 17.64 8.16
C VAL A 52 12.57 16.91 9.42
N TRP A 53 11.72 15.90 9.31
CA TRP A 53 11.10 15.29 10.49
C TRP A 53 11.39 13.81 10.73
N GLY A 54 12.12 13.11 9.87
CA GLY A 54 12.39 11.67 10.04
C GLY A 54 12.99 11.35 11.40
N ALA A 55 13.98 12.13 11.83
CA ALA A 55 14.59 11.97 13.15
C ALA A 55 13.61 12.18 14.34
N ILE A 56 12.49 12.88 14.10
CA ILE A 56 11.42 13.06 15.09
C ILE A 56 10.53 11.83 15.09
N VAL A 57 10.14 11.35 13.91
CA VAL A 57 9.32 10.14 13.74
C VAL A 57 10.02 8.91 14.29
N ASP A 58 11.34 8.80 14.10
CA ASP A 58 12.15 7.68 14.61
C ASP A 58 12.13 7.57 16.15
N ARG A 59 11.83 8.67 16.84
CA ARG A 59 11.69 8.69 18.31
C ARG A 59 10.29 8.31 18.82
N TRP A 60 9.33 8.20 17.92
CA TRP A 60 7.96 7.85 18.30
C TRP A 60 7.85 6.38 18.70
N PRO A 61 6.90 6.02 19.55
CA PRO A 61 6.54 4.62 19.77
C PRO A 61 6.16 3.95 18.45
N SER A 62 6.52 2.67 18.31
CA SER A 62 6.29 1.87 17.09
C SER A 62 4.84 1.96 16.59
N VAL A 63 3.86 1.99 17.50
CA VAL A 63 2.44 2.13 17.13
C VAL A 63 2.17 3.44 16.38
N LEU A 64 2.73 4.56 16.86
CA LEU A 64 2.56 5.87 16.20
C LEU A 64 3.28 5.93 14.86
N GLN A 65 4.45 5.29 14.73
CA GLN A 65 5.15 5.17 13.43
C GLN A 65 4.30 4.39 12.41
N HIS A 66 3.64 3.30 12.85
CA HIS A 66 2.75 2.53 11.97
C HIS A 66 1.49 3.33 11.58
N ILE A 67 0.87 4.04 12.52
CA ILE A 67 -0.28 4.91 12.21
C ILE A 67 0.12 5.99 11.21
N TYR A 68 1.25 6.65 11.43
CA TYR A 68 1.79 7.65 10.51
C TYR A 68 2.00 7.09 9.11
N ALA A 69 2.69 5.95 8.99
CA ALA A 69 2.92 5.30 7.70
C ALA A 69 1.60 4.90 7.01
N LEU A 70 0.63 4.34 7.77
CA LEU A 70 -0.69 3.99 7.25
C LEU A 70 -1.44 5.22 6.70
N VAL A 71 -1.43 6.34 7.43
CA VAL A 71 -2.07 7.58 6.98
C VAL A 71 -1.44 8.07 5.68
N LEU A 72 -0.11 8.09 5.59
CA LEU A 72 0.58 8.48 4.36
C LEU A 72 0.23 7.56 3.18
N VAL A 73 0.19 6.26 3.41
CA VAL A 73 -0.18 5.28 2.39
C VAL A 73 -1.63 5.47 1.95
N LEU A 74 -2.57 5.64 2.89
CA LEU A 74 -3.99 5.85 2.58
C LEU A 74 -4.20 7.11 1.74
N VAL A 75 -3.55 8.23 2.10
CA VAL A 75 -3.61 9.46 1.30
C VAL A 75 -3.04 9.24 -0.11
N GLY A 76 -1.91 8.55 -0.21
CA GLY A 76 -1.32 8.19 -1.50
C GLY A 76 -2.27 7.34 -2.35
N TRP A 77 -2.92 6.33 -1.76
CA TRP A 77 -3.90 5.49 -2.45
C TRP A 77 -5.11 6.28 -2.96
N VAL A 78 -5.58 7.28 -2.20
CA VAL A 78 -6.69 8.15 -2.66
C VAL A 78 -6.32 8.87 -3.96
N PHE A 79 -5.11 9.43 -4.07
CA PHE A 79 -4.66 10.04 -5.33
C PHE A 79 -4.56 9.00 -6.45
N PHE A 80 -4.00 7.85 -6.17
CA PHE A 80 -3.79 6.80 -7.17
C PHE A 80 -5.09 6.24 -7.73
N PHE A 81 -6.07 5.95 -6.87
CA PHE A 81 -7.30 5.26 -7.23
C PHE A 81 -8.40 6.18 -7.78
N SER A 82 -8.31 7.46 -7.51
CA SER A 82 -9.35 8.41 -7.91
C SER A 82 -9.36 8.64 -9.42
N PRO A 83 -10.54 8.76 -10.04
CA PRO A 83 -10.66 8.99 -11.49
C PRO A 83 -10.16 10.38 -11.92
N SER A 84 -10.07 11.33 -10.99
CA SER A 84 -9.55 12.67 -11.22
C SER A 84 -9.00 13.30 -9.94
N LEU A 85 -8.18 14.33 -10.09
CA LEU A 85 -7.64 15.08 -8.93
C LEU A 85 -8.76 15.71 -8.09
N GLY A 86 -9.81 16.24 -8.73
CA GLY A 86 -10.95 16.81 -8.01
C GLY A 86 -11.75 15.76 -7.22
N ALA A 87 -11.85 14.52 -7.72
CA ALA A 87 -12.44 13.42 -6.98
C ALA A 87 -11.57 13.02 -5.78
N ALA A 88 -10.25 12.96 -5.95
CA ALA A 88 -9.32 12.68 -4.87
C ALA A 88 -9.45 13.69 -3.72
N LEU A 89 -9.47 14.97 -4.03
CA LEU A 89 -9.61 16.03 -3.02
C LEU A 89 -10.94 15.96 -2.27
N ARG A 90 -12.06 15.70 -2.99
CA ARG A 90 -13.36 15.48 -2.33
C ARG A 90 -13.34 14.26 -1.41
N TYR A 91 -12.69 13.19 -1.82
CA TYR A 91 -12.56 11.98 -1.02
C TYR A 91 -11.73 12.24 0.24
N LEU A 92 -10.59 12.91 0.13
CA LEU A 92 -9.77 13.30 1.28
C LEU A 92 -10.54 14.21 2.24
N PHE A 93 -11.32 15.16 1.71
CA PHE A 93 -12.19 16.02 2.53
C PHE A 93 -13.24 15.21 3.29
N ALA A 94 -13.86 14.23 2.62
CA ALA A 94 -14.83 13.33 3.26
C ALA A 94 -14.18 12.46 4.35
N MET A 95 -12.94 11.99 4.16
CA MET A 95 -12.21 11.19 5.15
C MET A 95 -11.96 11.95 6.46
N VAL A 96 -11.83 13.27 6.43
CA VAL A 96 -11.66 14.11 7.63
C VAL A 96 -13.00 14.65 8.18
N GLY A 97 -14.12 14.09 7.75
CA GLY A 97 -15.45 14.46 8.24
C GLY A 97 -16.13 15.59 7.47
N GLY A 98 -15.59 16.04 6.36
CA GLY A 98 -16.18 17.07 5.49
C GLY A 98 -17.33 16.59 4.60
N GLY A 99 -18.07 15.57 5.01
CA GLY A 99 -19.15 14.96 4.23
C GLY A 99 -20.31 14.48 5.12
N ALA A 100 -21.04 13.48 4.64
CA ALA A 100 -22.27 12.96 5.25
C ALA A 100 -22.06 12.11 6.55
N GLY A 101 -20.95 12.29 7.27
CA GLY A 101 -20.64 11.57 8.50
C GLY A 101 -19.65 10.40 8.31
N PHE A 102 -19.08 9.93 9.44
CA PHE A 102 -18.04 8.90 9.46
C PHE A 102 -18.57 7.47 9.27
N ALA A 103 -19.86 7.23 9.39
CA ALA A 103 -20.45 5.92 9.23
C ALA A 103 -21.81 6.01 8.53
N SER A 104 -21.98 5.24 7.48
CA SER A 104 -23.26 5.01 6.83
C SER A 104 -23.66 3.54 6.99
N LYS A 105 -24.95 3.23 6.78
CA LYS A 105 -25.44 1.84 6.83
C LYS A 105 -24.75 0.98 5.76
N GLU A 106 -24.42 1.55 4.63
CA GLU A 106 -23.70 0.89 3.53
C GLU A 106 -22.29 0.49 3.95
N VAL A 107 -21.54 1.37 4.63
CA VAL A 107 -20.21 1.06 5.16
C VAL A 107 -20.27 -0.08 6.17
N PHE A 108 -21.24 -0.04 7.08
CA PHE A 108 -21.43 -1.11 8.05
C PHE A 108 -21.79 -2.46 7.37
N PHE A 109 -22.64 -2.41 6.36
CA PHE A 109 -22.98 -3.60 5.56
C PHE A 109 -21.74 -4.18 4.87
N VAL A 110 -20.93 -3.34 4.21
CA VAL A 110 -19.69 -3.78 3.53
C VAL A 110 -18.71 -4.42 4.53
N ILE A 111 -18.52 -3.81 5.70
CA ILE A 111 -17.65 -4.37 6.74
C ILE A 111 -18.16 -5.72 7.21
N LEU A 112 -19.46 -5.85 7.48
CA LEU A 112 -20.05 -7.11 7.92
C LEU A 112 -20.01 -8.21 6.85
N THR A 113 -20.19 -7.83 5.58
CA THR A 113 -20.14 -8.81 4.48
C THR A 113 -18.72 -9.29 4.21
N HIS A 114 -17.72 -8.44 4.38
CA HIS A 114 -16.33 -8.74 4.05
C HIS A 114 -15.41 -8.88 5.29
N TRP A 115 -15.98 -9.07 6.48
CA TRP A 115 -15.23 -9.12 7.73
C TRP A 115 -14.09 -10.15 7.72
N LEU A 116 -14.31 -11.30 7.07
CA LEU A 116 -13.28 -12.35 6.97
C LEU A 116 -12.07 -11.88 6.17
N PHE A 117 -12.27 -11.11 5.08
CA PHE A 117 -11.18 -10.53 4.31
C PHE A 117 -10.37 -9.53 5.12
N TYR A 118 -11.06 -8.64 5.86
CA TYR A 118 -10.39 -7.69 6.72
C TYR A 118 -9.60 -8.38 7.82
N LEU A 119 -10.17 -9.44 8.42
CA LEU A 119 -9.47 -10.25 9.42
C LEU A 119 -8.21 -10.90 8.83
N LEU A 120 -8.32 -11.55 7.68
CA LEU A 120 -7.20 -12.18 7.00
C LEU A 120 -6.13 -11.16 6.57
N ALA A 121 -6.54 -9.99 6.09
CA ALA A 121 -5.63 -8.91 5.75
C ALA A 121 -4.85 -8.40 6.97
N VAL A 122 -5.53 -8.21 8.11
CA VAL A 122 -4.89 -7.82 9.38
C VAL A 122 -3.92 -8.89 9.85
N ILE A 123 -4.31 -10.17 9.86
CA ILE A 123 -3.43 -11.28 10.26
C ILE A 123 -2.20 -11.34 9.31
N GLY A 124 -2.44 -11.27 8.00
CA GLY A 124 -1.38 -11.34 6.98
C GLY A 124 -0.40 -10.18 7.03
N SER A 125 -0.86 -8.97 7.39
CA SER A 125 -0.02 -7.77 7.52
C SER A 125 0.79 -7.72 8.81
N THR A 126 0.54 -8.63 9.75
CA THR A 126 1.24 -8.69 11.04
C THR A 126 2.26 -9.83 11.10
N THR A 127 3.12 -9.81 12.12
CA THR A 127 4.03 -10.93 12.43
C THR A 127 3.28 -12.20 12.83
N LEU A 128 1.99 -12.11 13.15
CA LEU A 128 1.15 -13.26 13.48
C LEU A 128 0.97 -14.17 12.27
N GLY A 129 0.65 -13.61 11.09
CA GLY A 129 0.54 -14.38 9.84
C GLY A 129 1.81 -15.17 9.53
N SER A 130 2.98 -14.54 9.64
CA SER A 130 4.26 -15.23 9.40
C SER A 130 4.60 -16.28 10.48
N ARG A 131 4.14 -16.10 11.73
CA ARG A 131 4.30 -17.10 12.80
C ARG A 131 3.39 -18.31 12.56
N MET A 132 2.13 -18.07 12.20
CA MET A 132 1.17 -19.12 11.87
C MET A 132 1.65 -19.93 10.67
N LEU A 133 2.09 -19.29 9.59
CA LEU A 133 2.63 -19.96 8.43
C LEU A 133 3.85 -20.82 8.79
N ARG A 134 4.81 -20.27 9.57
CA ARG A 134 5.97 -21.04 10.04
C ARG A 134 5.58 -22.21 10.93
N ALA A 135 4.56 -22.06 11.79
CA ALA A 135 4.06 -23.16 12.61
C ALA A 135 3.51 -24.28 11.74
N ILE A 136 2.72 -23.95 10.70
CA ILE A 136 2.19 -24.95 9.74
C ILE A 136 3.31 -25.63 8.97
N LEU A 137 4.28 -24.87 8.46
CA LEU A 137 5.38 -25.42 7.67
C LEU A 137 6.36 -26.26 8.50
N ASN A 138 6.44 -26.03 9.81
CA ASN A 138 7.35 -26.71 10.73
C ASN A 138 6.69 -27.83 11.56
N VAL A 139 5.50 -28.29 11.17
CA VAL A 139 4.75 -29.37 11.88
C VAL A 139 5.54 -30.69 11.92
N SER A 140 6.43 -30.93 10.96
CA SER A 140 7.21 -32.17 10.89
C SER A 140 8.72 -31.87 10.75
N GLU A 141 9.53 -32.65 11.47
CA GLU A 141 10.99 -32.64 11.30
C GLU A 141 11.44 -33.35 10.02
N ASN A 142 10.58 -34.20 9.44
CA ASN A 142 10.86 -34.90 8.19
C ASN A 142 10.84 -33.90 7.02
N HIS A 143 12.01 -33.78 6.35
CA HIS A 143 12.20 -32.85 5.25
C HIS A 143 11.17 -33.07 4.12
N THR A 144 10.88 -34.33 3.76
CA THR A 144 9.93 -34.67 2.70
C THR A 144 8.51 -34.22 3.06
N VAL A 145 8.06 -34.50 4.30
CA VAL A 145 6.74 -34.11 4.78
C VAL A 145 6.61 -32.58 4.79
N ARG A 146 7.62 -31.89 5.27
CA ARG A 146 7.66 -30.42 5.29
C ARG A 146 7.60 -29.82 3.87
N THR A 147 8.33 -30.40 2.92
CA THR A 147 8.27 -29.99 1.51
C THR A 147 6.89 -30.18 0.92
N VAL A 148 6.25 -31.33 1.16
CA VAL A 148 4.89 -31.60 0.68
C VAL A 148 3.90 -30.62 1.28
N ILE A 149 3.93 -30.38 2.59
CA ILE A 149 3.06 -29.38 3.24
C ILE A 149 3.27 -27.99 2.62
N THR A 150 4.52 -27.59 2.41
CA THR A 150 4.85 -26.30 1.78
C THR A 150 4.23 -26.18 0.40
N LEU A 151 4.40 -27.19 -0.45
CA LEU A 151 3.84 -27.21 -1.80
C LEU A 151 2.31 -27.17 -1.78
N VAL A 152 1.65 -27.94 -0.90
CA VAL A 152 0.18 -27.94 -0.77
C VAL A 152 -0.35 -26.58 -0.34
N VAL A 153 0.29 -25.95 0.65
CA VAL A 153 -0.13 -24.63 1.13
C VAL A 153 0.02 -23.58 0.03
N PHE A 154 1.18 -23.48 -0.62
CA PHE A 154 1.39 -22.49 -1.66
C PHE A 154 0.54 -22.74 -2.90
N PHE A 155 0.35 -24.01 -3.31
CA PHE A 155 -0.53 -24.37 -4.40
C PHE A 155 -2.00 -24.03 -4.07
N GLY A 156 -2.45 -24.32 -2.87
CA GLY A 156 -3.79 -23.95 -2.39
C GLY A 156 -4.01 -22.41 -2.42
N MET A 157 -3.03 -21.65 -1.95
CA MET A 157 -3.08 -20.18 -2.03
C MET A 157 -3.12 -19.69 -3.47
N LEU A 158 -2.34 -20.29 -4.38
CA LEU A 158 -2.36 -19.96 -5.80
C LEU A 158 -3.75 -20.25 -6.41
N VAL A 159 -4.32 -21.43 -6.16
CA VAL A 159 -5.64 -21.82 -6.69
C VAL A 159 -6.72 -20.86 -6.19
N ILE A 160 -6.74 -20.54 -4.90
CA ILE A 160 -7.69 -19.57 -4.32
C ILE A 160 -7.52 -18.19 -4.96
N SER A 161 -6.27 -17.72 -5.13
CA SER A 161 -6.00 -16.42 -5.75
C SER A 161 -6.48 -16.37 -7.21
N VAL A 162 -6.21 -17.44 -7.98
CA VAL A 162 -6.67 -17.55 -9.37
C VAL A 162 -8.19 -17.65 -9.46
N ALA A 163 -8.82 -18.45 -8.59
CA ALA A 163 -10.28 -18.56 -8.53
C ALA A 163 -10.92 -17.20 -8.23
N TYR A 164 -10.34 -16.43 -7.34
CA TYR A 164 -10.79 -15.08 -7.01
C TYR A 164 -10.67 -14.12 -8.20
N LEU A 165 -9.53 -14.15 -8.90
CA LEU A 165 -9.32 -13.36 -10.11
C LEU A 165 -10.29 -13.68 -11.24
N ILE A 166 -10.70 -14.95 -11.35
CA ILE A 166 -11.66 -15.39 -12.38
C ILE A 166 -13.10 -15.06 -11.97
N ALA A 167 -13.43 -15.21 -10.68
CA ALA A 167 -14.77 -14.94 -10.17
C ALA A 167 -15.12 -13.45 -10.16
N ASP A 168 -14.13 -12.61 -9.98
CA ASP A 168 -14.30 -11.17 -10.03
C ASP A 168 -14.21 -10.68 -11.48
N THR A 169 -15.30 -10.14 -12.00
CA THR A 169 -15.37 -9.51 -13.34
C THR A 169 -14.57 -8.21 -13.40
N TYR A 170 -13.87 -7.89 -12.33
CA TYR A 170 -13.02 -6.71 -12.20
C TYR A 170 -11.79 -6.86 -13.11
N ASN A 171 -11.63 -5.93 -14.04
CA ASN A 171 -10.46 -5.91 -14.91
C ASN A 171 -9.18 -5.68 -14.06
N PRO A 172 -8.30 -6.67 -13.88
CA PRO A 172 -7.10 -6.54 -13.06
C PRO A 172 -6.08 -5.54 -13.64
N PHE A 173 -6.27 -5.13 -14.88
CA PHE A 173 -5.44 -4.12 -15.55
C PHE A 173 -5.94 -2.70 -15.24
N LEU A 174 -5.77 -2.25 -14.00
CA LEU A 174 -5.95 -0.85 -13.58
C LEU A 174 -5.13 0.14 -14.43
N TYR A 175 -4.13 -0.35 -15.14
CA TYR A 175 -3.20 0.42 -15.95
C TYR A 175 -3.74 0.82 -17.33
N PHE A 176 -4.85 0.25 -17.79
CA PHE A 176 -5.44 0.54 -19.11
C PHE A 176 -6.70 1.39 -19.05
N ARG A 177 -6.79 2.34 -18.13
CA ARG A 177 -7.74 3.46 -18.25
C ARG A 177 -7.10 4.57 -19.08
N PHE A 178 -7.12 4.39 -20.40
CA PHE A 178 -6.90 5.47 -21.35
C PHE A 178 -8.19 6.27 -21.51
#